data_79415900e284074145ede29ccac357bc
#
_entry.id   79415900e284074145ede29ccac357bc
#
_cell.length_a   1.000
_cell.length_b   1.000
_cell.length_c   1.000
_cell.angle_alpha   90.00
_cell.angle_beta   90.00
_cell.angle_gamma   90.00
#
_symmetry.space_group_name_H-M   'P 1'
#
loop_
_entity.id
_entity.type
_entity.pdbx_description
1 polymer ?
#
loop_
_entity_poly.entity_id
_entity_poly.type
_entity_poly.pdbx_seq_one_letter_code
_entity_poly.pdbx_strand_id
1 'polypeptide(L)'
;KKELFLWTSTKLDPKLFGTWYNAVGAGMGASLNTASGLGAYILTDRASWLNFANKGELDLLFEGDPILFNQYAYLPIDSKRHPHVNIQAQRLLESWLTSKRAETLINGYTVDGTNVFVFNAFR
;
A
#
# COMPACT_ATOMS: atom_id res chain seq x y z
N LYS A 1 -6.63 -5.10 3.64
CA LYS A 1 -5.95 -6.02 4.59
C LYS A 1 -5.44 -5.29 5.84
N LYS A 2 -4.67 -4.20 5.69
CA LYS A 2 -4.12 -3.43 6.82
C LYS A 2 -5.22 -2.91 7.75
N GLU A 3 -6.26 -2.31 7.20
CA GLU A 3 -7.40 -1.80 7.95
C GLU A 3 -8.08 -2.90 8.79
N LEU A 4 -8.38 -4.07 8.17
CA LEU A 4 -8.95 -5.19 8.90
C LEU A 4 -8.06 -5.70 10.03
N PHE A 5 -6.74 -5.67 9.83
CA PHE A 5 -5.78 -5.99 10.89
C PHE A 5 -5.89 -4.99 12.06
N LEU A 6 -6.00 -3.70 11.77
CA LEU A 6 -6.16 -2.67 12.80
C LEU A 6 -7.46 -2.87 13.59
N TRP A 7 -8.58 -3.10 12.91
CA TRP A 7 -9.87 -3.42 13.58
C TRP A 7 -9.76 -4.65 14.46
N THR A 8 -9.15 -5.72 13.97
CA THR A 8 -8.94 -6.94 14.76
C THR A 8 -8.09 -6.67 16.00
N SER A 9 -7.06 -5.82 15.90
CA SER A 9 -6.19 -5.48 17.04
C SER A 9 -6.94 -4.72 18.15
N THR A 10 -7.98 -4.00 17.79
CA THR A 10 -8.88 -3.30 18.73
C THR A 10 -10.05 -4.17 19.20
N LYS A 11 -10.11 -5.46 18.79
CA LYS A 11 -11.19 -6.40 19.07
C LYS A 11 -12.55 -5.96 18.51
N LEU A 12 -12.54 -5.13 17.48
CA LEU A 12 -13.73 -4.70 16.76
C LEU A 12 -13.88 -5.51 15.45
N ASP A 13 -15.12 -5.91 15.13
CA ASP A 13 -15.44 -6.59 13.86
C ASP A 13 -16.20 -5.64 12.94
N PRO A 14 -15.62 -5.24 11.79
CA PRO A 14 -16.30 -4.37 10.82
C PRO A 14 -17.63 -4.89 10.31
N LYS A 15 -17.87 -6.19 10.35
CA LYS A 15 -19.16 -6.79 9.97
C LYS A 15 -20.32 -6.37 10.87
N LEU A 16 -20.00 -5.88 12.07
CA LEU A 16 -20.98 -5.45 13.07
C LEU A 16 -21.19 -3.93 13.07
N PHE A 17 -20.50 -3.16 12.23
CA PHE A 17 -20.50 -1.71 12.27
C PHE A 17 -21.74 -1.03 11.68
N GLY A 18 -22.61 -1.77 11.03
CA GLY A 18 -23.82 -1.21 10.43
C GLY A 18 -23.56 -0.25 9.28
N THR A 19 -24.38 0.78 9.14
CA THR A 19 -24.39 1.67 7.96
C THR A 19 -23.29 2.73 7.92
N TRP A 20 -22.56 2.96 9.01
CA TRP A 20 -21.48 3.94 9.04
C TRP A 20 -20.16 3.41 8.43
N TYR A 21 -20.02 2.11 8.30
CA TYR A 21 -18.86 1.46 7.71
C TYR A 21 -19.11 1.07 6.25
N ASN A 22 -18.33 1.61 5.33
CA ASN A 22 -18.47 1.39 3.91
C ASN A 22 -17.30 0.57 3.35
N ALA A 23 -17.53 -0.72 3.09
CA ALA A 23 -16.57 -1.56 2.37
C ALA A 23 -16.71 -1.29 0.87
N VAL A 24 -15.90 -0.40 0.32
CA VAL A 24 -16.00 0.09 -1.07
C VAL A 24 -15.71 -1.01 -2.10
N GLY A 25 -14.90 -2.02 -1.74
CA GLY A 25 -14.57 -3.13 -2.66
C GLY A 25 -13.77 -2.72 -3.89
N ALA A 26 -13.09 -1.58 -3.84
CA ALA A 26 -12.36 -1.01 -4.97
C ALA A 26 -10.90 -0.64 -4.60
N GLY A 27 -10.12 -0.22 -5.59
CA GLY A 27 -8.75 0.26 -5.36
C GLY A 27 -8.69 1.58 -4.58
N MET A 28 -7.48 1.94 -4.11
CA MET A 28 -7.28 3.07 -3.20
C MET A 28 -7.78 4.41 -3.77
N GLY A 29 -7.57 4.68 -5.07
CA GLY A 29 -8.06 5.92 -5.69
C GLY A 29 -9.58 6.05 -5.67
N ALA A 30 -10.32 4.96 -5.95
CA ALA A 30 -11.78 4.96 -5.88
C ALA A 30 -12.27 5.08 -4.42
N SER A 31 -11.56 4.44 -3.48
CA SER A 31 -11.88 4.56 -2.06
C SER A 31 -11.67 5.99 -1.54
N LEU A 32 -10.60 6.67 -1.96
CA LEU A 32 -10.34 8.08 -1.64
C LEU A 32 -11.42 9.00 -2.23
N ASN A 33 -11.87 8.77 -3.46
CA ASN A 33 -12.98 9.53 -4.04
C ASN A 33 -14.29 9.33 -3.27
N THR A 34 -14.56 8.10 -2.84
CA THR A 34 -15.74 7.81 -2.01
C THR A 34 -15.65 8.53 -0.67
N ALA A 35 -14.51 8.47 0.00
CA ALA A 35 -14.30 9.16 1.28
C ALA A 35 -14.43 10.68 1.13
N SER A 36 -13.84 11.26 0.07
CA SER A 36 -13.96 12.69 -0.23
C SER A 36 -15.43 13.10 -0.44
N GLY A 37 -16.19 12.32 -1.22
CA GLY A 37 -17.59 12.61 -1.48
C GLY A 37 -18.53 12.45 -0.28
N LEU A 38 -18.14 11.60 0.68
CA LEU A 38 -18.94 11.33 1.89
C LEU A 38 -18.47 12.10 3.13
N GLY A 39 -17.36 12.84 3.06
CA GLY A 39 -16.73 13.44 4.24
C GLY A 39 -16.32 12.38 5.28
N ALA A 40 -15.84 11.22 4.82
CA ALA A 40 -15.58 10.07 5.66
C ALA A 40 -14.10 9.89 5.99
N TYR A 41 -13.82 9.17 7.10
CA TYR A 41 -12.45 8.75 7.42
C TYR A 41 -12.01 7.60 6.52
N ILE A 42 -10.73 7.59 6.14
CA ILE A 42 -10.14 6.55 5.32
C ILE A 42 -8.70 6.26 5.74
N LEU A 43 -8.31 4.99 5.70
CA LEU A 43 -6.90 4.58 5.75
C LEU A 43 -6.37 4.51 4.31
N THR A 44 -5.29 5.24 4.03
CA THR A 44 -4.66 5.25 2.70
C THR A 44 -3.14 5.08 2.82
N ASP A 45 -2.48 4.66 1.75
CA ASP A 45 -1.03 4.73 1.66
C ASP A 45 -0.58 6.15 1.25
N ARG A 46 0.66 6.49 1.63
CA ARG A 46 1.21 7.84 1.43
C ARG A 46 1.28 8.23 -0.06
N ALA A 47 1.68 7.31 -0.93
CA ALA A 47 1.80 7.60 -2.36
C ALA A 47 0.44 7.90 -2.99
N SER A 48 -0.59 7.13 -2.64
CA SER A 48 -1.96 7.38 -3.08
C SER A 48 -2.48 8.72 -2.57
N TRP A 49 -2.24 9.06 -1.30
CA TRP A 49 -2.65 10.34 -0.71
C TRP A 49 -2.00 11.54 -1.40
N LEU A 50 -0.68 11.50 -1.63
CA LEU A 50 0.04 12.60 -2.25
C LEU A 50 -0.40 12.82 -3.71
N ASN A 51 -0.63 11.75 -4.47
CA ASN A 51 -1.09 11.82 -5.85
C ASN A 51 -2.61 12.09 -6.00
N PHE A 52 -3.38 12.05 -4.91
CA PHE A 52 -4.81 12.23 -4.96
C PHE A 52 -5.18 13.72 -5.07
N ALA A 53 -5.74 14.12 -6.21
CA ALA A 53 -6.07 15.52 -6.47
C ALA A 53 -7.42 15.96 -5.87
N ASN A 54 -8.41 15.06 -5.81
CA ASN A 54 -9.77 15.38 -5.38
C ASN A 54 -9.95 15.25 -3.86
N LYS A 55 -9.09 15.93 -3.10
CA LYS A 55 -9.10 15.84 -1.62
C LYS A 55 -10.36 16.42 -0.99
N GLY A 56 -10.94 17.45 -1.60
CA GLY A 56 -12.07 18.16 -0.99
C GLY A 56 -11.69 18.66 0.41
N GLU A 57 -12.47 18.27 1.40
CA GLU A 57 -12.24 18.59 2.81
C GLU A 57 -11.43 17.51 3.56
N LEU A 58 -10.93 16.49 2.85
CA LEU A 58 -10.05 15.49 3.46
C LEU A 58 -8.71 16.12 3.85
N ASP A 59 -8.27 15.82 5.06
CA ASP A 59 -6.96 16.21 5.57
C ASP A 59 -6.23 15.02 6.20
N LEU A 60 -4.91 15.10 6.29
CA LEU A 60 -4.08 14.08 6.92
C LEU A 60 -4.15 14.23 8.44
N LEU A 61 -4.87 13.36 9.10
CA LEU A 61 -5.11 13.45 10.54
C LEU A 61 -4.07 12.70 11.38
N PHE A 62 -3.51 11.61 10.84
CA PHE A 62 -2.59 10.75 11.57
C PHE A 62 -1.64 9.99 10.64
N GLU A 63 -0.35 9.97 10.97
CA GLU A 63 0.69 9.19 10.27
C GLU A 63 1.86 8.83 11.19
N GLY A 64 2.80 8.02 10.70
CA GLY A 64 4.09 7.77 11.33
C GLY A 64 4.11 6.67 12.38
N ASP A 65 2.98 6.12 12.81
CA ASP A 65 2.97 4.99 13.73
C ASP A 65 3.55 3.72 13.07
N PRO A 66 4.47 3.00 13.71
CA PRO A 66 5.04 1.76 13.18
C PRO A 66 4.01 0.70 12.79
N ILE A 67 2.84 0.67 13.45
CA ILE A 67 1.75 -0.25 13.11
C ILE A 67 1.20 0.01 11.70
N LEU A 68 1.36 1.21 11.17
CA LEU A 68 0.91 1.60 9.83
C LEU A 68 1.88 1.20 8.72
N PHE A 69 3.06 0.67 9.07
CA PHE A 69 4.04 0.28 8.06
C PHE A 69 3.44 -0.70 7.04
N ASN A 70 3.56 -0.35 5.76
CA ASN A 70 3.00 -1.12 4.65
C ASN A 70 4.12 -1.82 3.88
N GLN A 71 4.44 -3.07 4.27
CA GLN A 71 5.49 -3.86 3.67
C GLN A 71 5.05 -4.39 2.30
N TYR A 72 5.85 -4.09 1.28
CA TYR A 72 5.77 -4.74 -0.03
C TYR A 72 6.62 -6.00 -0.03
N ALA A 73 6.18 -7.01 -0.75
CA ALA A 73 6.90 -8.25 -0.89
C ALA A 73 6.96 -8.69 -2.37
N TYR A 74 8.13 -9.10 -2.81
CA TYR A 74 8.31 -9.83 -4.05
C TYR A 74 8.17 -11.34 -3.77
N LEU A 75 7.27 -11.99 -4.49
CA LEU A 75 7.00 -13.43 -4.33
C LEU A 75 7.38 -14.15 -5.64
N PRO A 76 8.54 -14.83 -5.71
CA PRO A 76 8.91 -15.60 -6.88
C PRO A 76 7.93 -16.75 -7.09
N ILE A 77 7.54 -16.99 -8.34
CA ILE A 77 6.61 -18.05 -8.71
C ILE A 77 7.36 -19.39 -8.74
N ASP A 78 6.82 -20.43 -8.11
CA ASP A 78 7.38 -21.76 -8.13
C ASP A 78 7.25 -22.38 -9.55
N SER A 79 8.37 -22.52 -10.23
CA SER A 79 8.43 -23.08 -11.58
C SER A 79 8.07 -24.57 -11.67
N LYS A 80 8.14 -25.30 -10.57
CA LYS A 80 7.69 -26.69 -10.54
C LYS A 80 6.17 -26.79 -10.63
N ARG A 81 5.47 -25.84 -10.02
CA ARG A 81 4.01 -25.73 -10.09
C ARG A 81 3.52 -25.00 -11.34
N HIS A 82 4.34 -24.10 -11.87
CA HIS A 82 4.01 -23.22 -12.99
C HIS A 82 5.12 -23.26 -14.06
N PRO A 83 5.25 -24.37 -14.84
CA PRO A 83 6.39 -24.57 -15.75
C PRO A 83 6.41 -23.59 -16.94
N HIS A 84 5.34 -22.84 -17.17
CA HIS A 84 5.23 -21.83 -18.22
C HIS A 84 5.83 -20.47 -17.86
N VAL A 85 6.27 -20.26 -16.60
CA VAL A 85 6.86 -18.98 -16.20
C VAL A 85 8.28 -18.81 -16.75
N ASN A 86 8.62 -17.57 -17.09
CA ASN A 86 9.97 -17.23 -17.52
C ASN A 86 10.91 -17.10 -16.31
N ILE A 87 11.55 -18.21 -15.95
CA ILE A 87 12.47 -18.29 -14.80
C ILE A 87 13.65 -17.34 -14.93
N GLN A 88 14.17 -17.15 -16.15
CA GLN A 88 15.30 -16.24 -16.35
C GLN A 88 14.91 -14.80 -16.06
N ALA A 89 13.77 -14.35 -16.58
CA ALA A 89 13.25 -13.00 -16.29
C ALA A 89 12.93 -12.82 -14.80
N GLN A 90 12.35 -13.86 -14.15
CA GLN A 90 12.09 -13.84 -12.71
C GLN A 90 13.37 -13.62 -11.90
N ARG A 91 14.45 -14.37 -12.19
CA ARG A 91 15.73 -14.23 -11.49
C ARG A 91 16.40 -12.88 -11.76
N LEU A 92 16.30 -12.36 -12.98
CA LEU A 92 16.80 -11.04 -13.33
C LEU A 92 16.08 -9.94 -12.52
N LEU A 93 14.76 -10.01 -12.44
CA LEU A 93 13.96 -9.08 -11.64
C LEU A 93 14.31 -9.15 -10.15
N GLU A 94 14.42 -10.36 -9.59
CA GLU A 94 14.80 -10.57 -8.19
C GLU A 94 16.19 -9.99 -7.89
N SER A 95 17.18 -10.29 -8.75
CA SER A 95 18.53 -9.75 -8.62
C SER A 95 18.56 -8.23 -8.72
N TRP A 96 17.74 -7.66 -9.61
CA TRP A 96 17.63 -6.21 -9.75
C TRP A 96 16.96 -5.58 -8.52
N LEU A 97 15.83 -6.14 -8.06
CA LEU A 97 15.09 -5.65 -6.89
C LEU A 97 15.94 -5.61 -5.61
N THR A 98 16.94 -6.47 -5.49
CA THR A 98 17.87 -6.51 -4.34
C THR A 98 19.19 -5.79 -4.58
N SER A 99 19.32 -5.05 -5.70
CA SER A 99 20.54 -4.35 -6.09
C SER A 99 20.64 -2.95 -5.46
N LYS A 100 21.87 -2.43 -5.39
CA LYS A 100 22.14 -1.04 -4.99
C LYS A 100 21.44 -0.02 -5.90
N ARG A 101 21.27 -0.36 -7.18
CA ARG A 101 20.53 0.50 -8.13
C ARG A 101 19.06 0.60 -7.77
N ALA A 102 18.41 -0.53 -7.43
CA ALA A 102 17.02 -0.52 -6.98
C ALA A 102 16.89 0.26 -5.67
N GLU A 103 17.79 0.06 -4.71
CA GLU A 103 17.85 0.83 -3.46
C GLU A 103 17.89 2.33 -3.73
N THR A 104 18.80 2.78 -4.59
CA THR A 104 18.94 4.20 -4.94
C THR A 104 17.67 4.76 -5.58
N LEU A 105 17.06 4.02 -6.51
CA LEU A 105 15.83 4.45 -7.19
C LEU A 105 14.62 4.49 -6.24
N ILE A 106 14.48 3.47 -5.39
CA ILE A 106 13.34 3.39 -4.46
C ILE A 106 13.46 4.47 -3.38
N ASN A 107 14.63 4.61 -2.76
CA ASN A 107 14.86 5.62 -1.73
C ASN A 107 14.87 7.06 -2.29
N GLY A 108 15.20 7.23 -3.58
CA GLY A 108 15.20 8.53 -4.25
C GLY A 108 13.84 8.92 -4.87
N TYR A 109 12.85 8.03 -4.84
CA TYR A 109 11.56 8.35 -5.43
C TYR A 109 10.73 9.24 -4.51
N THR A 110 10.33 10.39 -5.04
CA THR A 110 9.54 11.39 -4.30
C THR A 110 8.28 11.79 -5.06
N VAL A 111 7.26 12.18 -4.31
CA VAL A 111 6.07 12.87 -4.81
C VAL A 111 6.00 14.20 -4.07
N ASP A 112 5.96 15.30 -4.79
CA ASP A 112 5.99 16.67 -4.26
C ASP A 112 7.12 16.87 -3.23
N GLY A 113 8.32 16.32 -3.52
CA GLY A 113 9.49 16.39 -2.64
C GLY A 113 9.46 15.46 -1.42
N THR A 114 8.38 14.71 -1.23
CA THR A 114 8.23 13.77 -0.10
C THR A 114 8.58 12.35 -0.53
N ASN A 115 9.46 11.68 0.22
CA ASN A 115 9.76 10.26 0.02
C ASN A 115 8.54 9.40 0.38
N VAL A 116 8.19 8.48 -0.51
CA VAL A 116 7.01 7.62 -0.35
C VAL A 116 7.34 6.15 -0.13
N PHE A 117 8.57 5.74 -0.42
CA PHE A 117 9.04 4.37 -0.24
C PHE A 117 10.37 4.30 0.49
N VAL A 118 10.59 3.20 1.19
CA VAL A 118 11.86 2.88 1.85
C VAL A 118 12.30 1.50 1.39
N PHE A 119 13.51 1.42 0.85
CA PHE A 119 14.11 0.15 0.47
C PHE A 119 14.56 -0.62 1.72
N ASN A 120 14.05 -1.84 1.89
CA ASN A 120 14.42 -2.73 2.98
C ASN A 120 14.56 -4.20 2.52
N ALA A 121 14.83 -4.42 1.23
CA ALA A 121 15.09 -5.76 0.72
C ALA A 121 16.49 -6.21 1.16
N PHE A 122 16.55 -7.21 2.03
CA PHE A 122 17.79 -7.88 2.44
C PHE A 122 17.89 -9.22 1.70
N ARG A 123 19.14 -9.57 1.31
CA ARG A 123 19.48 -10.90 0.79
C ARG A 123 19.76 -11.87 1.94
#